data_58bfa9228f4ddd7d7c78fa23db60e9b6
#
_entry.id   58bfa9228f4ddd7d7c78fa23db60e9b6
#
_cell.length_a   1.000
_cell.length_b   1.000
_cell.length_c   1.000
_cell.angle_alpha   90.00
_cell.angle_beta   90.00
_cell.angle_gamma   90.00
#
_symmetry.space_group_name_H-M   'P 1'
#
loop_
_entity.id
_entity.type
_entity.pdbx_description
1 polymer ?
#
loop_
_entity_poly.entity_id
_entity_poly.type
_entity_poly.pdbx_seq_one_letter_code
_entity_poly.pdbx_strand_id
1 'polypeptide(L)'
;LGYTDLLERITTEERQRFYLNNMQSSANHLLSLVKSLLDYHRLDAHKMDINRVSFNPHQLFDTIYISFKPMADSKQLELNYHCNESLNRVYIGDPFRIRQIAENLLSNALKFTKEGSITLQAALENGQLHFSISDTGCGISQEEQQRIFQEFTRLHNAQGQEGFGLGLAITRKLVLLLEGDIKIESEQDKGSRFHVYLPLP
;
A
#
# COMPACT_ATOMS: atom_id res chain seq x y z
N LEU A 1 18.10 -11.84 -10.55
CA LEU A 1 17.59 -10.59 -11.16
C LEU A 1 18.60 -9.98 -12.13
N GLY A 2 19.88 -9.76 -11.78
CA GLY A 2 20.86 -9.12 -12.67
C GLY A 2 21.11 -9.82 -14.01
N TYR A 3 21.04 -11.16 -14.07
CA TYR A 3 21.21 -11.89 -15.33
C TYR A 3 19.97 -11.81 -16.23
N THR A 4 18.77 -11.73 -15.68
CA THR A 4 17.54 -11.54 -16.45
C THR A 4 17.51 -10.16 -17.07
N ASP A 5 17.90 -9.11 -16.35
CA ASP A 5 18.00 -7.73 -16.86
C ASP A 5 19.03 -7.62 -18.00
N LEU A 6 20.17 -8.32 -17.87
CA LEU A 6 21.20 -8.37 -18.93
C LEU A 6 20.67 -9.08 -20.18
N LEU A 7 20.04 -10.24 -20.02
CA LEU A 7 19.48 -10.99 -21.14
C LEU A 7 18.37 -10.21 -21.86
N GLU A 8 17.53 -9.47 -21.13
CA GLU A 8 16.49 -8.64 -21.73
C GLU A 8 17.05 -7.55 -22.63
N ARG A 9 18.16 -6.91 -22.24
CA ARG A 9 18.81 -5.86 -23.03
C ARG A 9 19.48 -6.35 -24.32
N ILE A 10 19.96 -7.59 -24.35
CA ILE A 10 20.67 -8.16 -25.52
C ILE A 10 19.78 -9.03 -26.41
N THR A 11 18.57 -9.36 -25.97
CA THR A 11 17.67 -10.24 -26.70
C THR A 11 16.83 -9.45 -27.70
N THR A 12 16.86 -9.87 -28.96
CA THR A 12 16.10 -9.25 -30.08
C THR A 12 14.82 -9.99 -30.45
N GLU A 13 14.67 -11.23 -30.01
CA GLU A 13 13.50 -12.05 -30.32
C GLU A 13 12.36 -11.79 -29.32
N GLU A 14 11.18 -11.39 -29.82
CA GLU A 14 9.98 -11.10 -29.00
C GLU A 14 9.62 -12.23 -28.04
N ARG A 15 9.75 -13.48 -28.49
CA ARG A 15 9.41 -14.66 -27.69
C ARG A 15 10.34 -14.84 -26.49
N GLN A 16 11.61 -14.55 -26.65
CA GLN A 16 12.59 -14.61 -25.55
C GLN A 16 12.35 -13.47 -24.56
N ARG A 17 12.07 -12.25 -25.04
CA ARG A 17 11.68 -11.12 -24.19
C ARG A 17 10.44 -11.44 -23.35
N PHE A 18 9.42 -12.05 -23.95
CA PHE A 18 8.23 -12.48 -23.22
C PHE A 18 8.57 -13.44 -22.06
N TYR A 19 9.43 -14.43 -22.30
CA TYR A 19 9.85 -15.35 -21.25
C TYR A 19 10.70 -14.67 -20.17
N LEU A 20 11.60 -13.78 -20.55
CA LEU A 20 12.43 -13.04 -19.60
C LEU A 20 11.58 -12.12 -18.71
N ASN A 21 10.62 -11.40 -19.28
CA ASN A 21 9.68 -10.57 -18.53
C ASN A 21 8.84 -11.39 -17.54
N ASN A 22 8.37 -12.58 -17.93
CA ASN A 22 7.65 -13.47 -17.04
C ASN A 22 8.53 -14.01 -15.90
N MET A 23 9.78 -14.36 -16.19
CA MET A 23 10.75 -14.78 -15.18
C MET A 23 11.05 -13.66 -14.19
N GLN A 24 11.26 -12.44 -14.69
CA GLN A 24 11.51 -11.26 -13.88
C GLN A 24 10.31 -10.94 -12.98
N SER A 25 9.10 -10.96 -13.54
CA SER A 25 7.85 -10.75 -12.79
C SER A 25 7.71 -11.80 -11.68
N SER A 26 7.91 -13.07 -11.99
CA SER A 26 7.83 -14.17 -11.02
C SER A 26 8.88 -14.05 -9.91
N ALA A 27 10.11 -13.67 -10.25
CA ALA A 27 11.19 -13.46 -9.28
C ALA A 27 10.91 -12.25 -8.36
N ASN A 28 10.41 -11.14 -8.92
CA ASN A 28 10.00 -9.97 -8.14
C ASN A 28 8.83 -10.30 -7.20
N HIS A 29 7.87 -11.10 -7.67
CA HIS A 29 6.76 -11.59 -6.88
C HIS A 29 7.23 -12.43 -5.69
N LEU A 30 8.14 -13.40 -5.93
CA LEU A 30 8.72 -14.22 -4.86
C LEU A 30 9.50 -13.36 -3.84
N LEU A 31 10.27 -12.39 -4.30
CA LEU A 31 11.02 -11.48 -3.42
C LEU A 31 10.08 -10.64 -2.54
N SER A 32 8.97 -10.15 -3.12
CA SER A 32 7.93 -9.42 -2.37
C SER A 32 7.29 -10.29 -1.30
N LEU A 33 7.03 -11.57 -1.61
CA LEU A 33 6.53 -12.58 -0.67
C LEU A 33 7.46 -12.75 0.52
N VAL A 34 8.74 -13.03 0.23
CA VAL A 34 9.75 -13.26 1.28
C VAL A 34 9.88 -12.02 2.18
N LYS A 35 9.91 -10.80 1.59
CA LYS A 35 9.94 -9.55 2.37
C LYS A 35 8.72 -9.42 3.27
N SER A 36 7.52 -9.66 2.73
CA SER A 36 6.27 -9.56 3.50
C SER A 36 6.23 -10.57 4.65
N LEU A 37 6.71 -11.79 4.42
CA LEU A 37 6.78 -12.83 5.44
C LEU A 37 7.80 -12.49 6.54
N LEU A 38 8.96 -11.96 6.17
CA LEU A 38 9.98 -11.50 7.13
C LEU A 38 9.50 -10.31 7.96
N ASP A 39 8.85 -9.32 7.33
CA ASP A 39 8.26 -8.18 8.03
C ASP A 39 7.18 -8.66 9.00
N TYR A 40 6.32 -9.57 8.56
CA TYR A 40 5.30 -10.18 9.40
C TYR A 40 5.91 -10.86 10.64
N HIS A 41 6.91 -11.74 10.46
CA HIS A 41 7.58 -12.42 11.57
C HIS A 41 8.29 -11.46 12.54
N ARG A 42 8.90 -10.39 12.03
CA ARG A 42 9.54 -9.37 12.89
C ARG A 42 8.51 -8.61 13.72
N LEU A 43 7.36 -8.29 13.12
CA LEU A 43 6.23 -7.64 13.83
C LEU A 43 5.64 -8.57 14.89
N ASP A 44 5.42 -9.84 14.55
CA ASP A 44 4.83 -10.84 15.46
C ASP A 44 5.74 -11.14 16.66
N ALA A 45 7.05 -11.21 16.43
CA ALA A 45 8.05 -11.41 17.49
C ALA A 45 8.34 -10.16 18.34
N HIS A 46 7.64 -9.04 18.14
CA HIS A 46 7.92 -7.73 18.78
C HIS A 46 9.39 -7.29 18.62
N LYS A 47 10.03 -7.69 17.51
CA LYS A 47 11.44 -7.42 17.19
C LYS A 47 11.60 -6.29 16.19
N MET A 48 10.53 -5.57 15.89
CA MET A 48 10.59 -4.45 14.95
C MET A 48 10.69 -3.15 15.75
N ASP A 49 11.83 -2.48 15.60
CA ASP A 49 12.07 -1.19 16.22
C ASP A 49 11.41 -0.06 15.41
N ILE A 50 10.89 0.94 16.11
CA ILE A 50 10.41 2.20 15.53
C ILE A 50 11.61 3.14 15.43
N ASN A 51 11.91 3.60 14.23
CA ASN A 51 12.96 4.59 14.01
C ASN A 51 12.36 6.00 13.96
N ARG A 52 12.26 6.65 15.12
CA ARG A 52 11.71 8.01 15.22
C ARG A 52 12.75 9.03 14.76
N VAL A 53 12.48 9.68 13.64
CA VAL A 53 13.30 10.74 13.04
C VAL A 53 12.46 11.97 12.75
N SER A 54 13.13 13.12 12.58
CA SER A 54 12.48 14.34 12.10
C SER A 54 12.11 14.20 10.62
N PHE A 55 10.86 14.44 10.26
CA PHE A 55 10.39 14.40 8.88
C PHE A 55 9.26 15.38 8.64
N ASN A 56 8.97 15.66 7.36
CA ASN A 56 7.85 16.49 6.94
C ASN A 56 6.78 15.57 6.31
N PRO A 57 5.60 15.39 6.94
CA PRO A 57 4.55 14.53 6.40
C PRO A 57 4.03 14.97 5.03
N HIS A 58 3.93 16.29 4.76
CA HIS A 58 3.50 16.79 3.47
C HIS A 58 4.44 16.28 2.36
N GLN A 59 5.75 16.45 2.52
CA GLN A 59 6.74 15.95 1.56
C GLN A 59 6.71 14.43 1.41
N LEU A 60 6.43 13.71 2.49
CA LEU A 60 6.28 12.26 2.45
C LEU A 60 5.12 11.85 1.54
N PHE A 61 3.93 12.44 1.74
CA PHE A 61 2.74 12.13 0.93
C PHE A 61 2.86 12.61 -0.51
N ASP A 62 3.50 13.78 -0.77
CA ASP A 62 3.84 14.23 -2.12
C ASP A 62 4.67 13.18 -2.87
N THR A 63 5.70 12.65 -2.20
CA THR A 63 6.58 11.63 -2.80
C THR A 63 5.81 10.34 -3.09
N ILE A 64 4.92 9.93 -2.19
CA ILE A 64 4.07 8.75 -2.39
C ILE A 64 3.15 8.97 -3.60
N TYR A 65 2.44 10.12 -3.66
CA TYR A 65 1.57 10.46 -4.78
C TYR A 65 2.32 10.41 -6.12
N ILE A 66 3.48 11.08 -6.21
CA ILE A 66 4.30 11.13 -7.43
C ILE A 66 4.71 9.71 -7.87
N SER A 67 5.03 8.83 -6.94
CA SER A 67 5.44 7.46 -7.26
C SER A 67 4.29 6.58 -7.78
N PHE A 68 3.05 6.84 -7.33
CA PHE A 68 1.88 6.04 -7.72
C PHE A 68 1.13 6.59 -8.94
N LYS A 69 1.29 7.88 -9.26
CA LYS A 69 0.61 8.53 -10.39
C LYS A 69 0.83 7.82 -11.74
N PRO A 70 2.08 7.44 -12.13
CA PRO A 70 2.29 6.73 -13.40
C PRO A 70 1.60 5.35 -13.44
N MET A 71 1.50 4.66 -12.31
CA MET A 71 0.81 3.38 -12.22
C MET A 71 -0.70 3.53 -12.38
N ALA A 72 -1.29 4.57 -11.80
CA ALA A 72 -2.70 4.88 -11.98
C ALA A 72 -3.00 5.26 -13.44
N ASP A 73 -2.16 6.13 -14.04
CA ASP A 73 -2.30 6.55 -15.43
C ASP A 73 -2.20 5.36 -16.41
N SER A 74 -1.29 4.42 -16.17
CA SER A 74 -1.16 3.21 -16.99
C SER A 74 -2.39 2.32 -16.97
N LYS A 75 -3.19 2.41 -15.89
CA LYS A 75 -4.46 1.72 -15.72
C LYS A 75 -5.68 2.57 -16.09
N GLN A 76 -5.47 3.80 -16.56
CA GLN A 76 -6.52 4.77 -16.86
C GLN A 76 -7.41 5.10 -15.65
N LEU A 77 -6.83 5.07 -14.45
CA LEU A 77 -7.48 5.44 -13.20
C LEU A 77 -7.14 6.88 -12.84
N GLU A 78 -8.13 7.62 -12.36
CA GLU A 78 -7.91 8.95 -11.81
C GLU A 78 -7.32 8.83 -10.41
N LEU A 79 -6.11 9.36 -10.19
CA LEU A 79 -5.51 9.46 -8.86
C LEU A 79 -5.57 10.89 -8.36
N ASN A 80 -6.42 11.12 -7.37
CA ASN A 80 -6.63 12.40 -6.69
C ASN A 80 -5.78 12.48 -5.42
N TYR A 81 -5.22 13.67 -5.13
CA TYR A 81 -4.40 13.90 -3.96
C TYR A 81 -4.76 15.21 -3.25
N HIS A 82 -4.97 15.13 -1.95
CA HIS A 82 -5.26 16.27 -1.10
C HIS A 82 -4.44 16.16 0.19
N CYS A 83 -3.48 17.05 0.37
CA CYS A 83 -2.70 17.14 1.59
C CYS A 83 -2.91 18.52 2.24
N ASN A 84 -3.29 18.53 3.50
CA ASN A 84 -3.53 19.77 4.22
C ASN A 84 -2.20 20.43 4.59
N GLU A 85 -2.11 21.78 4.40
CA GLU A 85 -0.94 22.58 4.73
C GLU A 85 -0.52 22.50 6.20
N SER A 86 -1.41 22.10 7.10
CA SER A 86 -1.07 21.85 8.51
C SER A 86 0.02 20.78 8.68
N LEU A 87 0.19 19.90 7.71
CA LEU A 87 1.23 18.85 7.69
C LEU A 87 2.57 19.36 7.13
N ASN A 88 2.63 20.58 6.59
CA ASN A 88 3.87 21.17 6.05
C ASN A 88 4.76 21.74 7.17
N ARG A 89 5.07 20.90 8.15
CA ARG A 89 5.95 21.16 9.28
C ARG A 89 6.78 19.93 9.58
N VAL A 90 7.80 20.09 10.40
CA VAL A 90 8.64 18.99 10.89
C VAL A 90 7.96 18.35 12.10
N TYR A 91 7.80 17.03 12.03
CA TYR A 91 7.29 16.18 13.09
C TYR A 91 8.30 15.07 13.42
N ILE A 92 8.14 14.41 14.54
CA ILE A 92 8.95 13.25 14.91
C ILE A 92 8.11 11.99 14.70
N GLY A 93 8.66 11.00 14.01
CA GLY A 93 7.96 9.75 13.73
C GLY A 93 8.78 8.81 12.87
N ASP A 94 8.17 7.75 12.39
CA ASP A 94 8.82 6.79 11.49
C ASP A 94 8.25 6.93 10.05
N PRO A 95 8.84 7.79 9.21
CA PRO A 95 8.37 8.03 7.85
C PRO A 95 8.44 6.78 6.97
N PHE A 96 9.34 5.84 7.27
CA PHE A 96 9.45 4.60 6.51
C PHE A 96 8.22 3.71 6.76
N ARG A 97 7.77 3.57 8.01
CA ARG A 97 6.59 2.78 8.34
C ARG A 97 5.30 3.45 7.89
N ILE A 98 5.20 4.77 8.01
CA ILE A 98 4.06 5.53 7.48
C ILE A 98 3.96 5.33 5.97
N ARG A 99 5.07 5.44 5.24
CA ARG A 99 5.14 5.16 3.81
C ARG A 99 4.69 3.73 3.50
N GLN A 100 5.20 2.74 4.20
CA GLN A 100 4.86 1.32 3.99
C GLN A 100 3.35 1.06 4.15
N ILE A 101 2.71 1.68 5.15
CA ILE A 101 1.25 1.61 5.34
C ILE A 101 0.52 2.22 4.13
N ALA A 102 0.85 3.47 3.76
CA ALA A 102 0.19 4.19 2.68
C ALA A 102 0.37 3.49 1.32
N GLU A 103 1.58 3.04 1.00
CA GLU A 103 1.89 2.33 -0.25
C GLU A 103 1.13 1.01 -0.35
N ASN A 104 1.00 0.26 0.76
CA ASN A 104 0.23 -0.98 0.77
C ASN A 104 -1.26 -0.72 0.52
N LEU A 105 -1.85 0.31 1.14
CA LEU A 105 -3.25 0.67 0.92
C LEU A 105 -3.48 1.19 -0.50
N LEU A 106 -2.59 2.05 -1.04
CA LEU A 106 -2.66 2.53 -2.44
C LEU A 106 -2.49 1.40 -3.45
N SER A 107 -1.57 0.46 -3.21
CA SER A 107 -1.39 -0.72 -4.05
C SER A 107 -2.66 -1.58 -4.09
N ASN A 108 -3.33 -1.75 -2.95
CA ASN A 108 -4.62 -2.45 -2.90
C ASN A 108 -5.70 -1.67 -3.67
N ALA A 109 -5.81 -0.36 -3.50
CA ALA A 109 -6.75 0.46 -4.25
C ALA A 109 -6.55 0.32 -5.77
N LEU A 110 -5.30 0.45 -6.25
CA LEU A 110 -4.95 0.25 -7.67
C LEU A 110 -5.24 -1.16 -8.18
N LYS A 111 -5.15 -2.15 -7.31
CA LYS A 111 -5.38 -3.55 -7.65
C LYS A 111 -6.86 -3.86 -7.80
N PHE A 112 -7.70 -3.31 -6.92
CA PHE A 112 -9.12 -3.65 -6.83
C PHE A 112 -10.03 -2.64 -7.55
N THR A 113 -9.49 -1.54 -8.08
CA THR A 113 -10.21 -0.60 -8.93
C THR A 113 -9.91 -0.90 -10.39
N LYS A 114 -10.95 -1.18 -11.17
CA LYS A 114 -10.83 -1.41 -12.62
C LYS A 114 -11.06 -0.12 -13.42
N GLU A 115 -12.01 0.69 -12.97
CA GLU A 115 -12.42 1.95 -13.58
C GLU A 115 -12.79 2.95 -12.47
N GLY A 116 -12.63 4.24 -12.75
CA GLY A 116 -12.98 5.31 -11.83
C GLY A 116 -11.77 5.95 -11.16
N SER A 117 -11.81 6.15 -9.85
CA SER A 117 -10.84 6.99 -9.15
C SER A 117 -10.33 6.40 -7.83
N ILE A 118 -9.15 6.85 -7.46
CA ILE A 118 -8.53 6.63 -6.16
C ILE A 118 -8.19 8.00 -5.58
N THR A 119 -8.46 8.21 -4.31
CA THR A 119 -8.17 9.48 -3.63
C THR A 119 -7.31 9.22 -2.40
N LEU A 120 -6.14 9.88 -2.35
CA LEU A 120 -5.27 9.96 -1.19
C LEU A 120 -5.51 11.30 -0.49
N GLN A 121 -5.89 11.28 0.77
CA GLN A 121 -6.05 12.48 1.59
C GLN A 121 -5.19 12.38 2.84
N ALA A 122 -4.58 13.50 3.26
CA ALA A 122 -3.82 13.58 4.49
C ALA A 122 -4.05 14.93 5.19
N ALA A 123 -4.26 14.89 6.49
CA ALA A 123 -4.49 16.06 7.32
C ALA A 123 -4.01 15.84 8.77
N LEU A 124 -3.86 16.92 9.51
CA LEU A 124 -3.71 16.85 10.97
C LEU A 124 -5.10 17.00 11.60
N GLU A 125 -5.56 15.97 12.29
CA GLU A 125 -6.86 15.96 12.97
C GLU A 125 -6.67 15.63 14.45
N ASN A 126 -7.15 16.49 15.34
CA ASN A 126 -7.03 16.33 16.79
C ASN A 126 -5.60 16.02 17.29
N GLY A 127 -4.59 16.60 16.62
CA GLY A 127 -3.19 16.38 16.96
C GLY A 127 -2.60 15.06 16.45
N GLN A 128 -3.34 14.31 15.63
CA GLN A 128 -2.90 13.09 15.00
C GLN A 128 -2.77 13.27 13.49
N LEU A 129 -1.83 12.57 12.88
CA LEU A 129 -1.82 12.40 11.44
C LEU A 129 -2.99 11.49 11.06
N HIS A 130 -3.95 12.05 10.36
CA HIS A 130 -5.00 11.29 9.70
C HIS A 130 -4.71 11.25 8.20
N PHE A 131 -4.66 10.06 7.62
CA PHE A 131 -4.70 9.92 6.17
C PHE A 131 -5.69 8.85 5.76
N SER A 132 -6.29 9.03 4.60
CA SER A 132 -7.23 8.08 4.05
C SER A 132 -6.94 7.78 2.59
N ILE A 133 -7.19 6.53 2.20
CA ILE A 133 -7.18 6.09 0.81
C ILE A 133 -8.56 5.57 0.49
N SER A 134 -9.21 6.22 -0.48
CA SER A 134 -10.54 5.87 -0.98
C SER A 134 -10.44 5.41 -2.42
N ASP A 135 -11.16 4.35 -2.76
CA ASP A 135 -11.27 3.82 -4.11
C ASP A 135 -12.73 3.63 -4.52
N THR A 136 -12.98 3.61 -5.82
CA THR A 136 -14.30 3.31 -6.41
C THR A 136 -14.36 1.87 -6.96
N GLY A 137 -13.60 0.96 -6.36
CA GLY A 137 -13.48 -0.43 -6.80
C GLY A 137 -14.64 -1.32 -6.39
N CYS A 138 -14.38 -2.62 -6.34
CA CYS A 138 -15.42 -3.63 -6.05
C CYS A 138 -15.97 -3.59 -4.62
N GLY A 139 -15.39 -2.79 -3.74
CA GLY A 139 -15.79 -2.75 -2.33
C GLY A 139 -15.60 -4.09 -1.60
N ILE A 140 -16.01 -4.12 -0.34
CA ILE A 140 -15.82 -5.24 0.57
C ILE A 140 -17.13 -5.48 1.32
N SER A 141 -17.65 -6.69 1.28
CA SER A 141 -18.87 -7.06 1.99
C SER A 141 -18.70 -6.96 3.52
N GLN A 142 -19.79 -6.77 4.24
CA GLN A 142 -19.75 -6.61 5.69
C GLN A 142 -19.13 -7.83 6.41
N GLU A 143 -19.36 -9.04 5.89
CA GLU A 143 -18.76 -10.27 6.43
C GLU A 143 -17.24 -10.28 6.21
N GLU A 144 -16.78 -9.86 5.04
CA GLU A 144 -15.36 -9.84 4.71
C GLU A 144 -14.62 -8.74 5.47
N GLN A 145 -15.26 -7.58 5.77
CA GLN A 145 -14.65 -6.49 6.55
C GLN A 145 -14.19 -6.96 7.94
N GLN A 146 -14.84 -7.93 8.54
CA GLN A 146 -14.43 -8.51 9.83
C GLN A 146 -13.14 -9.32 9.73
N ARG A 147 -12.78 -9.77 8.53
CA ARG A 147 -11.69 -10.72 8.28
C ARG A 147 -10.53 -10.15 7.47
N ILE A 148 -10.69 -9.00 6.80
CA ILE A 148 -9.67 -8.45 5.89
C ILE A 148 -8.30 -8.19 6.53
N PHE A 149 -8.26 -7.99 7.84
CA PHE A 149 -7.03 -7.79 8.59
C PHE A 149 -6.43 -9.10 9.14
N GLN A 150 -7.11 -10.25 8.90
CA GLN A 150 -6.56 -11.56 9.25
C GLN A 150 -5.55 -12.00 8.19
N GLU A 151 -4.58 -12.75 8.64
CA GLU A 151 -3.50 -13.29 7.82
C GLU A 151 -4.04 -14.25 6.76
N PHE A 152 -3.40 -14.22 5.58
CA PHE A 152 -3.74 -15.10 4.46
C PHE A 152 -5.19 -15.00 3.99
N THR A 153 -5.91 -13.96 4.43
CA THR A 153 -7.28 -13.71 3.97
C THR A 153 -7.27 -13.13 2.58
N ARG A 154 -7.96 -13.82 1.66
CA ARG A 154 -8.22 -13.34 0.30
C ARG A 154 -9.73 -13.20 0.13
N LEU A 155 -10.15 -12.08 -0.40
CA LEU A 155 -11.57 -11.81 -0.69
C LEU A 155 -12.04 -12.64 -1.90
N HIS A 156 -13.30 -13.01 -1.94
CA HIS A 156 -13.88 -13.78 -3.07
C HIS A 156 -13.70 -13.05 -4.41
N ASN A 157 -13.80 -11.74 -4.42
CA ASN A 157 -13.64 -10.90 -5.62
C ASN A 157 -12.16 -10.76 -6.05
N ALA A 158 -11.20 -11.30 -5.28
CA ALA A 158 -9.77 -11.29 -5.58
C ALA A 158 -9.29 -12.52 -6.38
N GLN A 159 -10.21 -13.39 -6.85
CA GLN A 159 -9.85 -14.53 -7.69
C GLN A 159 -9.23 -14.06 -9.00
N GLY A 160 -7.97 -14.50 -9.24
CA GLY A 160 -7.18 -14.06 -10.41
C GLY A 160 -6.29 -12.84 -10.19
N GLN A 161 -6.37 -12.17 -9.03
CA GLN A 161 -5.46 -11.07 -8.71
C GLN A 161 -4.31 -11.55 -7.80
N GLU A 162 -3.10 -11.09 -8.10
CA GLU A 162 -1.89 -11.44 -7.34
C GLU A 162 -1.93 -10.91 -5.91
N GLY A 163 -1.48 -11.72 -4.93
CA GLY A 163 -1.30 -11.30 -3.54
C GLY A 163 -1.56 -12.41 -2.54
N PHE A 164 -0.83 -12.37 -1.42
CA PHE A 164 -0.76 -13.45 -0.42
C PHE A 164 -1.71 -13.24 0.77
N GLY A 165 -2.48 -12.14 0.79
CA GLY A 165 -3.36 -11.83 1.92
C GLY A 165 -2.63 -11.37 3.18
N LEU A 166 -1.35 -10.94 3.06
CA LEU A 166 -0.56 -10.45 4.20
C LEU A 166 -0.55 -8.92 4.31
N GLY A 167 -0.82 -8.20 3.22
CA GLY A 167 -0.66 -6.74 3.18
C GLY A 167 -1.47 -6.02 4.25
N LEU A 168 -2.78 -6.24 4.33
CA LEU A 168 -3.64 -5.57 5.31
C LEU A 168 -3.34 -6.03 6.75
N ALA A 169 -2.95 -7.29 6.96
CA ALA A 169 -2.53 -7.77 8.26
C ALA A 169 -1.24 -7.06 8.75
N ILE A 170 -0.26 -6.90 7.85
CA ILE A 170 0.97 -6.14 8.12
C ILE A 170 0.62 -4.67 8.39
N THR A 171 -0.23 -4.06 7.57
CA THR A 171 -0.68 -2.68 7.76
C THR A 171 -1.27 -2.47 9.14
N ARG A 172 -2.19 -3.33 9.58
CA ARG A 172 -2.78 -3.24 10.92
C ARG A 172 -1.74 -3.37 12.03
N LYS A 173 -0.82 -4.34 11.92
CA LYS A 173 0.28 -4.52 12.90
C LYS A 173 1.20 -3.30 12.94
N LEU A 174 1.54 -2.69 11.80
CA LEU A 174 2.34 -1.47 11.74
C LEU A 174 1.62 -0.27 12.37
N VAL A 175 0.33 -0.10 12.09
CA VAL A 175 -0.48 0.96 12.70
C VAL A 175 -0.51 0.82 14.21
N LEU A 176 -0.73 -0.40 14.72
CA LEU A 176 -0.71 -0.68 16.16
C LEU A 176 0.68 -0.47 16.78
N LEU A 177 1.75 -0.85 16.07
CA LEU A 177 3.14 -0.60 16.50
C LEU A 177 3.42 0.90 16.62
N LEU A 178 2.84 1.72 15.74
CA LEU A 178 2.91 3.19 15.78
C LEU A 178 1.90 3.83 16.75
N GLU A 179 1.24 3.02 17.60
CA GLU A 179 0.25 3.47 18.58
C GLU A 179 -0.97 4.16 17.95
N GLY A 180 -1.30 3.78 16.70
CA GLY A 180 -2.39 4.34 15.91
C GLY A 180 -3.63 3.45 15.83
N ASP A 181 -4.57 3.88 14.99
CA ASP A 181 -5.81 3.16 14.68
C ASP A 181 -6.05 3.12 13.17
N ILE A 182 -6.68 2.04 12.70
CA ILE A 182 -7.10 1.87 11.30
C ILE A 182 -8.56 1.46 11.23
N LYS A 183 -9.32 2.19 10.41
CA LYS A 183 -10.75 1.94 10.16
C LYS A 183 -11.01 1.76 8.69
N ILE A 184 -12.10 1.07 8.39
CA ILE A 184 -12.59 0.87 7.03
C ILE A 184 -14.05 1.26 6.95
N GLU A 185 -14.39 1.94 5.85
CA GLU A 185 -15.72 2.17 5.36
C GLU A 185 -15.80 1.57 3.96
N SER A 186 -16.66 0.59 3.74
CA SER A 186 -16.78 -0.06 2.44
C SER A 186 -18.18 -0.62 2.23
N GLU A 187 -18.63 -0.56 0.99
CA GLU A 187 -19.85 -1.19 0.54
C GLU A 187 -19.55 -1.92 -0.76
N GLN A 188 -20.05 -3.15 -0.90
CA GLN A 188 -19.86 -3.96 -2.09
C GLN A 188 -20.32 -3.20 -3.34
N ASP A 189 -19.50 -3.21 -4.39
CA ASP A 189 -19.67 -2.54 -5.67
C ASP A 189 -19.72 -0.99 -5.62
N LYS A 190 -19.37 -0.38 -4.46
CA LYS A 190 -19.27 1.09 -4.31
C LYS A 190 -17.86 1.57 -3.98
N GLY A 191 -16.95 0.65 -3.67
CA GLY A 191 -15.58 0.96 -3.30
C GLY A 191 -15.31 0.88 -1.80
N SER A 192 -14.11 1.30 -1.42
CA SER A 192 -13.64 1.24 -0.04
C SER A 192 -12.92 2.53 0.34
N ARG A 193 -12.93 2.84 1.62
CA ARG A 193 -12.13 3.88 2.22
C ARG A 193 -11.45 3.35 3.48
N PHE A 194 -10.14 3.42 3.50
CA PHE A 194 -9.33 3.12 4.67
C PHE A 194 -8.89 4.40 5.33
N HIS A 195 -9.08 4.52 6.64
CA HIS A 195 -8.64 5.63 7.47
C HIS A 195 -7.55 5.16 8.42
N VAL A 196 -6.45 5.89 8.47
CA VAL A 196 -5.33 5.64 9.38
C VAL A 196 -5.11 6.87 10.23
N TYR A 197 -5.04 6.67 11.54
CA TYR A 197 -4.78 7.70 12.55
C TYR A 197 -3.50 7.35 13.30
N LEU A 198 -2.50 8.24 13.28
CA LEU A 198 -1.21 8.03 13.92
C LEU A 198 -0.87 9.22 14.82
N PRO A 199 -0.44 9.00 16.07
CA PRO A 199 0.06 10.08 16.90
C PRO A 199 1.31 10.68 16.26
N LEU A 200 1.36 12.02 16.22
CA LEU A 200 2.54 12.79 15.83
C LEU A 200 2.93 13.66 17.04
N PRO A 201 3.91 13.22 17.84
CA PRO A 201 4.43 14.02 18.92
C PRO A 201 5.22 15.25 18.44
#